data_b2a8afe4dd4e0b58ca2720055aa514ad
#
_entry.id   b2a8afe4dd4e0b58ca2720055aa514ad
#
_cell.length_a   1.000
_cell.length_b   1.000
_cell.length_c   1.000
_cell.angle_alpha   90.00
_cell.angle_beta   90.00
_cell.angle_gamma   90.00
#
_symmetry.space_group_name_H-M   'P 1'
#
loop_
_entity.id
_entity.type
_entity.pdbx_description
1 polymer ?
#
loop_
_entity_poly.entity_id
_entity_poly.type
_entity_poly.pdbx_seq_one_letter_code
_entity_poly.pdbx_strand_id
1 'polypeptide(L)'
;MPRAWILKSRPKGMPQPSDFELVNLPAQSLGEGQFRVANRWLSVDPYMRGRMNDVKSYVPPFALGDPMQGGAVGEVIESRNPGFAPGDTVLHMAGWRDEAVIGAEAMPQKLPALRVPEETFLHNLGLTGGTAYFGLLRTAEARQGDTVFVSAAAGAVGSAV
;
A
#
# COMPACT_ATOMS: atom_id res chain seq x y z
N MET A 1 22.24 3.90 -0.18
CA MET A 1 21.61 2.84 -0.98
C MET A 1 20.22 2.61 -0.38
N PRO A 2 19.16 2.60 -1.17
CA PRO A 2 17.83 2.32 -0.68
C PRO A 2 17.73 0.90 -0.15
N ARG A 3 16.86 0.68 0.83
CA ARG A 3 16.65 -0.62 1.49
C ARG A 3 15.23 -1.10 1.22
N ALA A 4 15.04 -2.41 1.30
CA ALA A 4 13.71 -3.02 1.24
C ALA A 4 13.58 -4.17 2.22
N TRP A 5 12.36 -4.40 2.68
CA TRP A 5 11.98 -5.62 3.36
C TRP A 5 11.59 -6.68 2.36
N ILE A 6 12.21 -7.84 2.46
CA ILE A 6 11.88 -9.04 1.69
C ILE A 6 11.26 -10.10 2.58
N LEU A 7 10.44 -10.97 1.99
CA LEU A 7 10.02 -12.20 2.63
C LEU A 7 11.12 -13.25 2.41
N LYS A 8 11.85 -13.60 3.50
CA LYS A 8 12.96 -14.56 3.48
C LYS A 8 12.46 -15.99 3.49
N SER A 9 11.43 -16.25 4.30
CA SER A 9 10.81 -17.56 4.43
C SER A 9 9.30 -17.42 4.61
N ARG A 10 8.56 -18.49 4.27
CA ARG A 10 7.11 -18.51 4.43
C ARG A 10 6.75 -18.81 5.89
N PRO A 11 6.02 -17.92 6.59
CA PRO A 11 5.65 -18.11 7.98
C PRO A 11 4.79 -19.36 8.19
N LYS A 12 5.11 -20.14 9.21
CA LYS A 12 4.27 -21.21 9.73
C LYS A 12 3.51 -20.70 10.95
N GLY A 13 2.23 -20.40 10.81
CA GLY A 13 1.43 -19.76 11.85
C GLY A 13 1.61 -18.23 11.86
N MET A 14 1.86 -17.64 13.02
CA MET A 14 2.10 -16.20 13.17
C MET A 14 3.48 -15.85 12.58
N PRO A 15 3.57 -14.82 11.71
CA PRO A 15 4.85 -14.36 11.18
C PRO A 15 5.83 -13.99 12.30
N GLN A 16 7.08 -14.35 12.13
CA GLN A 16 8.18 -14.06 13.06
C GLN A 16 9.18 -13.08 12.41
N PRO A 17 9.92 -12.30 13.17
CA PRO A 17 10.94 -11.41 12.60
C PRO A 17 11.95 -12.15 11.70
N SER A 18 12.25 -13.42 11.98
CA SER A 18 13.13 -14.26 11.17
C SER A 18 12.60 -14.61 9.77
N ASP A 19 11.30 -14.42 9.52
CA ASP A 19 10.70 -14.64 8.21
C ASP A 19 10.99 -13.48 7.24
N PHE A 20 11.52 -12.38 7.76
CA PHE A 20 11.81 -11.16 7.01
C PHE A 20 13.28 -10.81 7.04
N GLU A 21 13.74 -10.07 6.05
CA GLU A 21 15.09 -9.53 5.99
C GLU A 21 15.07 -8.13 5.39
N LEU A 22 15.84 -7.22 5.99
CA LEU A 22 16.07 -5.88 5.43
C LEU A 22 17.32 -5.93 4.56
N VAL A 23 17.16 -5.72 3.26
CA VAL A 23 18.25 -5.80 2.28
C VAL A 23 18.51 -4.45 1.62
N ASN A 24 19.75 -4.23 1.17
CA ASN A 24 20.08 -3.10 0.32
C ASN A 24 19.68 -3.41 -1.12
N LEU A 25 19.03 -2.45 -1.76
CA LEU A 25 18.66 -2.56 -3.17
C LEU A 25 19.78 -1.98 -4.06
N PRO A 26 20.04 -2.60 -5.22
CA PRO A 26 20.92 -2.00 -6.21
C PRO A 26 20.31 -0.70 -6.74
N ALA A 27 21.19 0.23 -7.16
CA ALA A 27 20.73 1.41 -7.86
C ALA A 27 20.05 1.00 -9.18
N GLN A 28 18.83 1.51 -9.41
CA GLN A 28 18.05 1.27 -10.62
C GLN A 28 18.00 2.56 -11.45
N SER A 29 18.30 2.46 -12.75
CA SER A 29 18.07 3.57 -13.69
C SER A 29 16.59 3.64 -14.04
N LEU A 30 16.08 4.85 -14.29
CA LEU A 30 14.71 5.03 -14.79
C LEU A 30 14.65 4.70 -16.29
N GLY A 31 13.71 3.83 -16.64
CA GLY A 31 13.22 3.67 -18.01
C GLY A 31 12.29 4.78 -18.44
N GLU A 32 11.91 4.78 -19.72
CA GLU A 32 10.89 5.70 -20.24
C GLU A 32 9.53 5.44 -19.56
N GLY A 33 8.81 6.48 -19.20
CA GLY A 33 7.52 6.40 -18.51
C GLY A 33 7.61 6.04 -17.02
N GLN A 34 8.82 5.88 -16.47
CA GLN A 34 9.03 5.58 -15.06
C GLN A 34 9.43 6.83 -14.25
N PHE A 35 9.24 6.74 -12.96
CA PHE A 35 9.69 7.75 -12.01
C PHE A 35 10.11 7.09 -10.68
N ARG A 36 10.92 7.80 -9.90
CA ARG A 36 11.40 7.35 -8.59
C ARG A 36 10.66 8.07 -7.49
N VAL A 37 10.24 7.31 -6.48
CA VAL A 37 9.55 7.81 -5.30
C VAL A 37 10.36 7.49 -4.07
N ALA A 38 10.55 8.49 -3.21
CA ALA A 38 10.98 8.30 -1.83
C ALA A 38 9.75 8.02 -0.97
N ASN A 39 9.63 6.80 -0.47
CA ASN A 39 8.49 6.39 0.35
C ASN A 39 8.55 7.04 1.73
N ARG A 40 7.43 7.62 2.17
CA ARG A 40 7.26 8.23 3.50
C ARG A 40 6.39 7.38 4.40
N TRP A 41 5.33 6.79 3.83
CA TRP A 41 4.34 6.01 4.54
C TRP A 41 4.07 4.71 3.80
N LEU A 42 3.84 3.63 4.53
CA LEU A 42 3.38 2.36 3.97
C LEU A 42 2.23 1.79 4.80
N SER A 43 1.33 1.06 4.13
CA SER A 43 0.23 0.34 4.78
C SER A 43 0.66 -1.08 5.13
N VAL A 44 0.23 -1.54 6.30
CA VAL A 44 0.35 -2.95 6.73
C VAL A 44 -1.06 -3.51 6.81
N ASP A 45 -1.41 -4.35 5.86
CA ASP A 45 -2.77 -4.82 5.67
C ASP A 45 -2.93 -6.32 5.93
N PRO A 46 -4.09 -6.78 6.44
CA PRO A 46 -4.34 -8.19 6.73
C PRO A 46 -4.16 -9.13 5.52
N TYR A 47 -4.47 -8.68 4.29
CA TYR A 47 -4.30 -9.49 3.08
C TYR A 47 -2.84 -9.92 2.84
N MET A 48 -1.88 -9.16 3.34
CA MET A 48 -0.45 -9.44 3.20
C MET A 48 -0.09 -10.78 3.85
N ARG A 49 -0.77 -11.16 4.97
CA ARG A 49 -0.56 -12.47 5.59
C ARG A 49 -0.92 -13.61 4.65
N GLY A 50 -2.03 -13.47 3.91
CA GLY A 50 -2.43 -14.45 2.88
C GLY A 50 -1.39 -14.57 1.77
N ARG A 51 -0.82 -13.44 1.32
CA ARG A 51 0.23 -13.41 0.28
C ARG A 51 1.57 -14.01 0.71
N MET A 52 1.82 -14.19 2.00
CA MET A 52 3.02 -14.88 2.50
C MET A 52 2.92 -16.40 2.32
N ASN A 53 1.73 -16.96 2.06
CA ASN A 53 1.54 -18.37 1.75
C ASN A 53 1.73 -18.60 0.25
N ASP A 54 2.17 -19.81 -0.12
CA ASP A 54 2.28 -20.22 -1.54
C ASP A 54 0.98 -20.86 -2.01
N VAL A 55 -0.08 -20.04 -2.06
CA VAL A 55 -1.43 -20.49 -2.43
C VAL A 55 -1.98 -19.55 -3.47
N LYS A 56 -2.58 -20.10 -4.52
CA LYS A 56 -3.26 -19.32 -5.56
C LYS A 56 -4.44 -18.56 -4.93
N SER A 57 -4.47 -17.25 -5.15
CA SER A 57 -5.53 -16.36 -4.69
C SER A 57 -5.82 -15.30 -5.77
N TYR A 58 -6.69 -14.33 -5.48
CA TYR A 58 -6.98 -13.19 -6.37
C TYR A 58 -5.77 -12.27 -6.58
N VAL A 59 -4.78 -12.32 -5.68
CA VAL A 59 -3.49 -11.63 -5.81
C VAL A 59 -2.37 -12.67 -5.69
N PRO A 60 -1.31 -12.60 -6.52
CA PRO A 60 -0.19 -13.52 -6.42
C PRO A 60 0.48 -13.50 -5.04
N PRO A 61 1.03 -14.64 -4.56
CA PRO A 61 1.84 -14.66 -3.37
C PRO A 61 3.09 -13.77 -3.52
N PHE A 62 3.64 -13.32 -2.39
CA PHE A 62 4.94 -12.67 -2.41
C PHE A 62 6.00 -13.68 -2.86
N ALA A 63 6.87 -13.27 -3.77
CA ALA A 63 8.07 -14.04 -4.11
C ALA A 63 9.07 -13.97 -2.96
N LEU A 64 9.73 -15.09 -2.67
CA LEU A 64 10.81 -15.10 -1.69
C LEU A 64 12.03 -14.36 -2.25
N GLY A 65 12.64 -13.53 -1.43
CA GLY A 65 13.82 -12.75 -1.80
C GLY A 65 13.53 -11.44 -2.54
N ASP A 66 12.28 -11.21 -2.99
CA ASP A 66 11.90 -9.96 -3.63
C ASP A 66 11.33 -8.95 -2.60
N PRO A 67 11.47 -7.64 -2.85
CA PRO A 67 10.83 -6.62 -2.04
C PRO A 67 9.32 -6.82 -1.97
N MET A 68 8.77 -6.85 -0.76
CA MET A 68 7.33 -6.97 -0.57
C MET A 68 6.59 -5.77 -1.17
N GLN A 69 5.34 -5.98 -1.52
CA GLN A 69 4.46 -4.98 -2.12
C GLN A 69 3.35 -4.61 -1.15
N GLY A 70 2.86 -3.40 -1.27
CA GLY A 70 1.72 -2.87 -0.50
C GLY A 70 1.53 -1.40 -0.78
N GLY A 71 0.42 -0.85 -0.31
CA GLY A 71 0.13 0.56 -0.43
C GLY A 71 1.22 1.41 0.21
N ALA A 72 1.67 2.44 -0.49
CA ALA A 72 2.62 3.42 0.03
C ALA A 72 2.31 4.81 -0.51
N VAL A 73 2.62 5.82 0.28
CA VAL A 73 2.60 7.23 -0.11
C VAL A 73 4.02 7.76 -0.01
N GLY A 74 4.44 8.50 -1.02
CA GLY A 74 5.77 9.10 -1.07
C GLY A 74 5.86 10.25 -2.04
N GLU A 75 7.03 10.88 -2.09
CA GLU A 75 7.34 11.99 -2.97
C GLU A 75 8.12 11.54 -4.18
N VAL A 76 7.73 12.01 -5.36
CA VAL A 76 8.50 11.84 -6.58
C VAL A 76 9.79 12.63 -6.47
N ILE A 77 10.95 11.95 -6.59
CA ILE A 77 12.28 12.59 -6.51
C ILE A 77 12.99 12.65 -7.86
N GLU A 78 12.60 11.83 -8.82
CA GLU A 78 13.13 11.79 -10.19
C GLU A 78 12.05 11.27 -11.13
N SER A 79 11.92 11.82 -12.35
CA SER A 79 10.90 11.37 -13.29
C SER A 79 11.35 11.40 -14.75
N ARG A 80 10.92 10.35 -15.48
CA ARG A 80 10.85 10.26 -16.94
C ARG A 80 9.43 9.99 -17.41
N ASN A 81 8.44 10.35 -16.59
CA ASN A 81 7.01 10.20 -16.89
C ASN A 81 6.38 11.59 -16.97
N PRO A 82 5.74 11.97 -18.09
CA PRO A 82 5.17 13.32 -18.24
C PRO A 82 4.00 13.62 -17.29
N GLY A 83 3.38 12.59 -16.70
CA GLY A 83 2.28 12.74 -15.75
C GLY A 83 2.71 12.99 -14.30
N PHE A 84 3.99 12.79 -13.98
CA PHE A 84 4.53 12.89 -12.62
C PHE A 84 5.80 13.72 -12.62
N ALA A 85 5.88 14.71 -11.74
CA ALA A 85 7.03 15.60 -11.60
C ALA A 85 7.67 15.48 -10.21
N PRO A 86 8.97 15.74 -10.06
CA PRO A 86 9.60 15.86 -8.76
C PRO A 86 8.82 16.83 -7.84
N GLY A 87 8.59 16.42 -6.59
CA GLY A 87 7.75 17.12 -5.63
C GLY A 87 6.28 16.67 -5.61
N ASP A 88 5.82 15.89 -6.59
CA ASP A 88 4.47 15.33 -6.52
C ASP A 88 4.37 14.28 -5.41
N THR A 89 3.29 14.31 -4.65
CA THR A 89 2.93 13.24 -3.72
C THR A 89 2.11 12.18 -4.44
N VAL A 90 2.48 10.92 -4.29
CA VAL A 90 1.84 9.80 -5.00
C VAL A 90 1.52 8.64 -4.07
N LEU A 91 0.37 8.01 -4.33
CA LEU A 91 -0.02 6.70 -3.80
C LEU A 91 0.33 5.63 -4.84
N HIS A 92 0.92 4.51 -4.41
CA HIS A 92 1.30 3.39 -5.27
C HIS A 92 1.41 2.08 -4.49
N MET A 93 1.64 0.95 -5.18
CA MET A 93 1.70 -0.39 -4.55
C MET A 93 3.12 -0.94 -4.33
N ALA A 94 4.16 -0.13 -4.55
CA ALA A 94 5.55 -0.55 -4.34
C ALA A 94 6.08 -0.10 -2.96
N GLY A 95 5.36 -0.42 -1.90
CA GLY A 95 5.77 -0.21 -0.51
C GLY A 95 6.88 -1.15 -0.04
N TRP A 96 7.15 -1.16 1.25
CA TRP A 96 8.15 -1.98 1.94
C TRP A 96 9.60 -1.72 1.49
N ARG A 97 9.88 -0.50 1.04
CA ARG A 97 11.22 -0.03 0.63
C ARG A 97 11.36 1.48 0.81
N ASP A 98 12.59 1.94 0.98
CA ASP A 98 12.88 3.38 1.16
C ASP A 98 12.58 4.15 -0.14
N GLU A 99 13.00 3.59 -1.29
CA GLU A 99 12.76 4.18 -2.61
C GLU A 99 12.23 3.13 -3.58
N ALA A 100 11.33 3.53 -4.46
CA ALA A 100 10.76 2.68 -5.49
C ALA A 100 10.86 3.32 -6.87
N VAL A 101 11.26 2.54 -7.88
CA VAL A 101 11.06 2.88 -9.28
C VAL A 101 9.66 2.43 -9.67
N ILE A 102 8.84 3.36 -10.12
CA ILE A 102 7.41 3.18 -10.37
C ILE A 102 7.14 3.21 -11.86
N GLY A 103 6.47 2.16 -12.33
CA GLY A 103 5.83 2.08 -13.64
C GLY A 103 4.31 1.94 -13.49
N ALA A 104 3.62 1.70 -14.57
CA ALA A 104 2.16 1.56 -14.61
C ALA A 104 1.67 0.37 -13.75
N GLU A 105 2.47 -0.68 -13.61
CA GLU A 105 2.17 -1.89 -12.82
C GLU A 105 1.98 -1.63 -11.33
N ALA A 106 2.59 -0.55 -10.80
CA ALA A 106 2.43 -0.14 -9.41
C ALA A 106 1.18 0.71 -9.16
N MET A 107 0.33 0.90 -10.17
CA MET A 107 -0.93 1.65 -10.12
C MET A 107 -0.78 3.03 -9.47
N PRO A 108 0.15 3.88 -9.94
CA PRO A 108 0.42 5.15 -9.31
C PRO A 108 -0.76 6.12 -9.46
N GLN A 109 -1.05 6.84 -8.39
CA GLN A 109 -2.04 7.90 -8.36
C GLN A 109 -1.40 9.16 -7.79
N LYS A 110 -1.44 10.25 -8.53
CA LYS A 110 -1.04 11.57 -8.02
C LYS A 110 -2.09 12.05 -7.04
N LEU A 111 -1.66 12.36 -5.83
CA LEU A 111 -2.56 12.79 -4.78
C LEU A 111 -2.89 14.29 -4.92
N PRO A 112 -4.15 14.68 -4.66
CA PRO A 112 -4.54 16.07 -4.64
C PRO A 112 -3.90 16.80 -3.45
N ALA A 113 -3.60 18.08 -3.62
CA ALA A 113 -3.11 18.94 -2.54
C ALA A 113 -4.26 19.26 -1.55
N LEU A 114 -4.57 18.33 -0.68
CA LEU A 114 -5.55 18.51 0.40
C LEU A 114 -4.84 18.91 1.69
N ARG A 115 -5.56 19.64 2.56
CA ARG A 115 -5.08 20.00 3.91
C ARG A 115 -5.33 18.84 4.89
N VAL A 116 -4.89 17.64 4.55
CA VAL A 116 -4.95 16.44 5.39
C VAL A 116 -3.58 15.78 5.43
N PRO A 117 -3.23 15.05 6.49
CA PRO A 117 -2.01 14.27 6.54
C PRO A 117 -1.93 13.25 5.39
N GLU A 118 -0.75 13.06 4.80
CA GLU A 118 -0.55 12.18 3.63
C GLU A 118 -0.96 10.73 3.91
N GLU A 119 -0.73 10.23 5.12
CA GLU A 119 -1.10 8.88 5.55
C GLU A 119 -2.62 8.63 5.50
N THR A 120 -3.44 9.68 5.50
CA THR A 120 -4.91 9.57 5.38
C THR A 120 -5.31 8.87 4.07
N PHE A 121 -4.49 8.97 3.02
CA PHE A 121 -4.72 8.28 1.75
C PHE A 121 -4.46 6.76 1.81
N LEU A 122 -3.79 6.27 2.83
CA LEU A 122 -3.66 4.85 3.14
C LEU A 122 -4.77 4.36 4.10
N HIS A 123 -5.61 5.25 4.62
CA HIS A 123 -6.65 4.99 5.60
C HIS A 123 -8.03 5.47 5.10
N ASN A 124 -8.59 6.56 5.66
CA ASN A 124 -9.97 7.02 5.40
C ASN A 124 -10.19 7.52 3.96
N LEU A 125 -9.19 8.09 3.32
CA LEU A 125 -9.24 8.49 1.90
C LEU A 125 -8.72 7.40 0.95
N GLY A 126 -8.43 6.21 1.48
CA GLY A 126 -7.94 5.06 0.74
C GLY A 126 -8.87 3.86 0.81
N LEU A 127 -8.26 2.66 0.77
CA LEU A 127 -8.98 1.39 0.70
C LEU A 127 -9.92 1.16 1.88
N THR A 128 -9.52 1.49 3.10
CA THR A 128 -10.32 1.23 4.31
C THR A 128 -11.57 2.10 4.38
N GLY A 129 -11.44 3.40 4.11
CA GLY A 129 -12.59 4.30 4.06
C GLY A 129 -13.51 4.01 2.88
N GLY A 130 -12.96 3.68 1.71
CA GLY A 130 -13.75 3.21 0.57
C GLY A 130 -14.53 1.94 0.92
N THR A 131 -13.91 0.99 1.59
CA THR A 131 -14.58 -0.25 2.05
C THR A 131 -15.70 0.05 3.03
N ALA A 132 -15.48 0.95 4.00
CA ALA A 132 -16.52 1.37 4.94
C ALA A 132 -17.70 2.04 4.21
N TYR A 133 -17.41 3.00 3.32
CA TYR A 133 -18.43 3.71 2.54
C TYR A 133 -19.30 2.75 1.71
N PHE A 134 -18.67 1.91 0.91
CA PHE A 134 -19.42 0.98 0.06
C PHE A 134 -20.13 -0.10 0.87
N GLY A 135 -19.50 -0.59 1.95
CA GLY A 135 -20.11 -1.58 2.84
C GLY A 135 -21.39 -1.04 3.49
N LEU A 136 -21.32 0.14 4.08
CA LEU A 136 -22.45 0.73 4.79
C LEU A 136 -23.54 1.25 3.84
N LEU A 137 -23.14 2.11 2.88
CA LEU A 137 -24.12 2.87 2.10
C LEU A 137 -24.59 2.16 0.83
N ARG A 138 -23.76 1.27 0.26
CA ARG A 138 -24.11 0.58 -0.99
C ARG A 138 -24.53 -0.87 -0.79
N THR A 139 -23.86 -1.60 0.12
CA THR A 139 -24.17 -3.02 0.37
C THR A 139 -25.24 -3.19 1.44
N ALA A 140 -25.10 -2.50 2.57
CA ALA A 140 -26.10 -2.54 3.64
C ALA A 140 -27.27 -1.57 3.41
N GLU A 141 -27.16 -0.64 2.46
CA GLU A 141 -28.18 0.36 2.12
C GLU A 141 -28.66 1.17 3.34
N ALA A 142 -27.76 1.44 4.29
CA ALA A 142 -28.06 2.16 5.51
C ALA A 142 -28.66 3.55 5.22
N ARG A 143 -29.70 3.92 5.96
CA ARG A 143 -30.48 5.15 5.80
C ARG A 143 -30.49 5.95 7.10
N GLN A 144 -30.82 7.22 6.98
CA GLN A 144 -31.02 8.06 8.16
C GLN A 144 -32.11 7.47 9.10
N GLY A 145 -31.77 7.29 10.37
CA GLY A 145 -32.63 6.70 11.39
C GLY A 145 -32.38 5.21 11.64
N ASP A 146 -31.58 4.54 10.84
CA ASP A 146 -31.21 3.15 11.08
C ASP A 146 -30.28 3.02 12.31
N THR A 147 -30.39 1.89 12.99
CA THR A 147 -29.46 1.48 14.03
C THR A 147 -28.38 0.60 13.39
N VAL A 148 -27.13 1.03 13.44
CA VAL A 148 -26.00 0.31 12.85
C VAL A 148 -25.16 -0.34 13.95
N PHE A 149 -24.95 -1.66 13.84
CA PHE A 149 -24.01 -2.41 14.68
C PHE A 149 -22.72 -2.64 13.90
N VAL A 150 -21.61 -2.17 14.44
CA VAL A 150 -20.27 -2.31 13.82
C VAL A 150 -19.45 -3.29 14.64
N SER A 151 -19.24 -4.51 14.13
CA SER A 151 -18.27 -5.43 14.72
C SER A 151 -16.85 -4.93 14.45
N ALA A 152 -15.90 -5.18 15.37
CA ALA A 152 -14.53 -4.68 15.24
C ALA A 152 -14.43 -3.15 14.97
N ALA A 153 -15.25 -2.35 15.67
CA ALA A 153 -15.32 -0.89 15.50
C ALA A 153 -13.99 -0.16 15.73
N ALA A 154 -13.03 -0.76 16.45
CA ALA A 154 -11.68 -0.24 16.60
C ALA A 154 -10.70 -0.67 15.49
N GLY A 155 -11.16 -1.47 14.52
CA GLY A 155 -10.37 -1.87 13.35
C GLY A 155 -10.33 -0.79 12.29
N ALA A 156 -9.44 -0.95 11.28
CA ALA A 156 -9.22 0.05 10.24
C ALA A 156 -10.49 0.42 9.45
N VAL A 157 -11.29 -0.57 9.05
CA VAL A 157 -12.57 -0.34 8.36
C VAL A 157 -13.66 0.08 9.35
N GLY A 158 -13.78 -0.63 10.49
CA GLY A 158 -14.83 -0.36 11.47
C GLY A 158 -14.76 1.04 12.09
N SER A 159 -13.56 1.60 12.25
CA SER A 159 -13.38 2.98 12.74
C SER A 159 -13.73 4.05 11.71
N ALA A 160 -13.88 3.68 10.43
CA ALA A 160 -14.24 4.58 9.34
C ALA A 160 -15.77 4.54 9.04
N VAL A 161 -16.52 3.58 9.64
CA VAL A 161 -17.97 3.51 9.58
C VAL A 161 -18.60 4.48 10.58
#